data_f1f05dfa0f200a7578fddcad768c7d8c
#
_entry.id   f1f05dfa0f200a7578fddcad768c7d8c
#
_cell.length_a   1.000
_cell.length_b   1.000
_cell.length_c   1.000
_cell.angle_alpha   90.00
_cell.angle_beta   90.00
_cell.angle_gamma   90.00
#
_symmetry.space_group_name_H-M   'P 1'
#
loop_
_entity.id
_entity.type
_entity.pdbx_description
1 polymer ?
#
loop_
_entity_poly.entity_id
_entity_poly.type
_entity_poly.pdbx_seq_one_letter_code
_entity_poly.pdbx_strand_id
1 'polypeptide(L)'
;ITSKEGLWLELINHGYKLGDRILNLSDPELRGSDVEELQELLSRLGFYSEPINGIFNTNVVFSVTAFQENRGLSIDGNVGHGTVNEIKMLMRPNLNTSLNEAIKSISPNLSTSVIGHSVCFDIPNEQDYAAQIDTYEITKSVCLENNIIASFASEVGKTTKEENIIKYVNKIQPTLFVSFKKSDDTSLAYFKGSFTESRFGKELSSKVTDQLQIKKLGKAHNLLKNTKSVSLIFFGNFYQNDKVSEVLEIVLKNLNESFKN
;
A
#
# COMPACT_ATOMS: atom_id res chain seq x y z
N ILE A 1 41.08 -28.38 3.79
CA ILE A 1 40.23 -27.80 4.88
C ILE A 1 39.78 -26.40 4.48
N THR A 2 40.66 -25.58 3.89
CA THR A 2 40.36 -24.20 3.47
C THR A 2 39.32 -24.11 2.35
N SER A 3 39.22 -25.08 1.44
CA SER A 3 38.19 -25.06 0.40
C SER A 3 36.77 -25.36 0.88
N LYS A 4 36.60 -26.07 2.00
CA LYS A 4 35.29 -26.34 2.59
C LYS A 4 34.77 -25.14 3.42
N GLU A 5 35.66 -24.43 4.10
CA GLU A 5 35.30 -23.23 4.84
C GLU A 5 34.86 -22.08 3.91
N GLY A 6 35.55 -21.91 2.76
CA GLY A 6 35.12 -20.94 1.75
C GLY A 6 33.74 -21.25 1.16
N LEU A 7 33.46 -22.54 0.90
CA LEU A 7 32.17 -22.96 0.38
C LEU A 7 31.02 -22.76 1.40
N TRP A 8 31.29 -22.97 2.70
CA TRP A 8 30.35 -22.73 3.78
C TRP A 8 30.02 -21.24 3.96
N LEU A 9 31.02 -20.37 3.82
CA LEU A 9 30.83 -18.92 3.87
C LEU A 9 30.00 -18.41 2.67
N GLU A 10 30.23 -18.95 1.47
CA GLU A 10 29.37 -18.65 0.30
C GLU A 10 27.93 -19.12 0.51
N LEU A 11 27.72 -20.34 1.02
CA LEU A 11 26.38 -20.87 1.28
C LEU A 11 25.62 -20.06 2.35
N ILE A 12 26.30 -19.56 3.38
CA ILE A 12 25.72 -18.73 4.43
C ILE A 12 25.33 -17.35 3.85
N ASN A 13 26.14 -16.79 2.97
CA ASN A 13 25.90 -15.47 2.38
C ASN A 13 24.80 -15.46 1.30
N HIS A 14 24.50 -16.58 0.65
CA HIS A 14 23.44 -16.67 -0.36
C HIS A 14 22.02 -16.75 0.20
N GLY A 15 21.84 -16.91 1.50
CA GLY A 15 20.52 -17.08 2.14
C GLY A 15 19.88 -15.82 2.68
N TYR A 16 20.57 -14.69 2.76
CA TYR A 16 20.01 -13.44 3.30
C TYR A 16 19.14 -12.71 2.27
N LYS A 17 18.02 -12.18 2.75
CA LYS A 17 17.16 -11.25 2.01
C LYS A 17 17.48 -9.81 2.41
N LEU A 18 17.22 -8.87 1.53
CA LEU A 18 17.42 -7.45 1.82
C LEU A 18 16.59 -7.01 3.02
N GLY A 19 17.30 -6.61 4.09
CA GLY A 19 16.73 -6.21 5.39
C GLY A 19 16.94 -7.22 6.52
N ASP A 20 17.43 -8.44 6.25
CA ASP A 20 17.74 -9.43 7.28
C ASP A 20 18.98 -9.03 8.10
N ARG A 21 19.89 -8.29 7.48
CA ARG A 21 21.09 -7.73 8.12
C ARG A 21 21.37 -6.31 7.63
N ILE A 22 22.18 -5.57 8.37
CA ILE A 22 22.69 -4.27 7.93
C ILE A 22 23.81 -4.52 6.93
N LEU A 23 23.73 -3.88 5.75
CA LEU A 23 24.79 -3.91 4.76
C LEU A 23 25.65 -2.65 4.91
N ASN A 24 26.95 -2.85 5.07
CA ASN A 24 27.96 -1.79 5.19
C ASN A 24 29.28 -2.22 4.55
N LEU A 25 30.17 -1.26 4.30
CA LEU A 25 31.50 -1.58 3.84
C LEU A 25 32.27 -2.30 4.96
N SER A 26 32.83 -3.44 4.66
CA SER A 26 33.59 -4.28 5.60
C SER A 26 34.78 -4.94 4.89
N ASP A 27 35.72 -5.42 5.67
CA ASP A 27 36.83 -6.25 5.21
C ASP A 27 36.79 -7.61 5.97
N PRO A 28 36.53 -8.73 5.33
CA PRO A 28 36.22 -8.88 3.89
C PRO A 28 34.86 -8.27 3.50
N GLU A 29 34.73 -7.91 2.22
CA GLU A 29 33.50 -7.32 1.67
C GLU A 29 32.28 -8.24 1.88
N LEU A 30 31.15 -7.67 2.26
CA LEU A 30 29.89 -8.40 2.36
C LEU A 30 29.45 -8.88 0.98
N ARG A 31 29.02 -10.13 0.94
CA ARG A 31 28.51 -10.78 -0.28
C ARG A 31 27.21 -11.49 0.01
N GLY A 32 26.32 -11.54 -0.99
CA GLY A 32 25.10 -12.34 -0.90
C GLY A 32 23.98 -11.87 -1.81
N SER A 33 22.90 -12.65 -1.81
CA SER A 33 21.69 -12.36 -2.58
C SER A 33 20.98 -11.08 -2.11
N ASP A 34 21.14 -10.69 -0.85
CA ASP A 34 20.68 -9.43 -0.30
C ASP A 34 21.39 -8.22 -0.91
N VAL A 35 22.68 -8.37 -1.25
CA VAL A 35 23.45 -7.34 -1.94
C VAL A 35 23.07 -7.28 -3.42
N GLU A 36 22.85 -8.43 -4.07
CA GLU A 36 22.34 -8.48 -5.44
C GLU A 36 20.98 -7.78 -5.54
N GLU A 37 20.04 -8.12 -4.63
CA GLU A 37 18.73 -7.48 -4.54
C GLU A 37 18.86 -5.95 -4.38
N LEU A 38 19.77 -5.49 -3.51
CA LEU A 38 20.03 -4.06 -3.33
C LEU A 38 20.54 -3.39 -4.60
N GLN A 39 21.53 -3.99 -5.27
CA GLN A 39 22.11 -3.49 -6.52
C GLN A 39 21.06 -3.39 -7.62
N GLU A 40 20.20 -4.42 -7.77
CA GLU A 40 19.07 -4.40 -8.71
C GLU A 40 18.10 -3.25 -8.41
N LEU A 41 17.71 -3.07 -7.14
CA LEU A 41 16.77 -2.05 -6.75
C LEU A 41 17.34 -0.65 -6.95
N LEU A 42 18.61 -0.40 -6.58
CA LEU A 42 19.30 0.86 -6.81
C LEU A 42 19.49 1.15 -8.30
N SER A 43 19.76 0.12 -9.11
CA SER A 43 19.85 0.27 -10.56
C SER A 43 18.52 0.66 -11.18
N ARG A 44 17.43 0.02 -10.78
CA ARG A 44 16.06 0.38 -11.22
C ARG A 44 15.65 1.80 -10.82
N LEU A 45 16.18 2.28 -9.70
CA LEU A 45 15.96 3.66 -9.22
C LEU A 45 16.93 4.67 -9.87
N GLY A 46 17.89 4.22 -10.68
CA GLY A 46 18.85 5.06 -11.38
C GLY A 46 20.05 5.51 -10.54
N PHE A 47 20.29 4.91 -9.37
CA PHE A 47 21.42 5.23 -8.50
C PHE A 47 22.63 4.31 -8.69
N TYR A 48 22.48 3.13 -9.32
CA TYR A 48 23.54 2.16 -9.54
C TYR A 48 23.64 1.78 -11.02
N SER A 49 24.83 1.93 -11.62
CA SER A 49 25.09 1.67 -13.04
C SER A 49 26.11 0.56 -13.31
N GLU A 50 26.70 -0.01 -12.26
CA GLU A 50 27.70 -1.06 -12.37
C GLU A 50 27.04 -2.46 -12.50
N PRO A 51 27.79 -3.50 -12.93
CA PRO A 51 27.28 -4.87 -12.98
C PRO A 51 26.80 -5.37 -11.62
N ILE A 52 25.68 -6.05 -11.59
CA ILE A 52 25.14 -6.72 -10.42
C ILE A 52 25.98 -7.95 -10.12
N ASN A 53 26.71 -7.95 -9.03
CA ASN A 53 27.69 -8.97 -8.66
C ASN A 53 27.58 -9.47 -7.22
N GLY A 54 26.61 -8.97 -6.46
CA GLY A 54 26.35 -9.37 -5.08
C GLY A 54 27.46 -8.98 -4.08
N ILE A 55 28.34 -8.03 -4.44
CA ILE A 55 29.45 -7.58 -3.59
C ILE A 55 29.18 -6.15 -3.11
N PHE A 56 29.16 -5.94 -1.80
CA PHE A 56 29.01 -4.62 -1.19
C PHE A 56 30.36 -3.88 -1.16
N ASN A 57 30.70 -3.24 -2.26
CA ASN A 57 31.93 -2.49 -2.46
C ASN A 57 31.71 -0.98 -2.39
N THR A 58 32.77 -0.20 -2.61
CA THR A 58 32.73 1.27 -2.58
C THR A 58 31.75 1.86 -3.58
N ASN A 59 31.54 1.26 -4.77
CA ASN A 59 30.56 1.76 -5.75
C ASN A 59 29.13 1.63 -5.23
N VAL A 60 28.83 0.54 -4.50
CA VAL A 60 27.54 0.39 -3.83
C VAL A 60 27.37 1.44 -2.75
N VAL A 61 28.41 1.73 -1.94
CA VAL A 61 28.38 2.78 -0.92
C VAL A 61 28.07 4.14 -1.55
N PHE A 62 28.72 4.51 -2.68
CA PHE A 62 28.41 5.76 -3.38
C PHE A 62 26.94 5.83 -3.83
N SER A 63 26.42 4.74 -4.36
CA SER A 63 25.01 4.67 -4.79
C SER A 63 24.04 4.75 -3.62
N VAL A 64 24.37 4.13 -2.49
CA VAL A 64 23.57 4.20 -1.26
C VAL A 64 23.58 5.62 -0.71
N THR A 65 24.72 6.28 -0.62
CA THR A 65 24.81 7.67 -0.13
C THR A 65 24.06 8.64 -1.02
N ALA A 66 24.17 8.51 -2.35
CA ALA A 66 23.41 9.33 -3.30
C ALA A 66 21.89 9.11 -3.15
N PHE A 67 21.47 7.86 -2.93
CA PHE A 67 20.07 7.52 -2.65
C PHE A 67 19.61 8.14 -1.31
N GLN A 68 20.40 7.99 -0.25
CA GLN A 68 20.09 8.52 1.08
C GLN A 68 19.95 10.05 1.04
N GLU A 69 20.88 10.75 0.35
CA GLU A 69 20.82 12.20 0.16
C GLU A 69 19.55 12.62 -0.59
N ASN A 70 19.24 11.96 -1.70
CA ASN A 70 18.05 12.24 -2.50
C ASN A 70 16.75 12.03 -1.70
N ARG A 71 16.75 11.10 -0.74
CA ARG A 71 15.57 10.77 0.07
C ARG A 71 15.53 11.48 1.42
N GLY A 72 16.52 12.30 1.74
CA GLY A 72 16.60 12.99 3.04
C GLY A 72 16.81 12.06 4.23
N LEU A 73 17.47 10.92 3.99
CA LEU A 73 17.89 9.99 5.04
C LEU A 73 19.25 10.41 5.62
N SER A 74 19.67 9.76 6.72
CA SER A 74 21.04 9.88 7.20
C SER A 74 22.01 9.36 6.15
N ILE A 75 22.98 10.19 5.71
CA ILE A 75 23.93 9.88 4.64
C ILE A 75 25.12 9.17 5.26
N ASP A 76 24.97 7.90 5.62
CA ASP A 76 25.99 7.09 6.29
C ASP A 76 26.55 5.96 5.43
N GLY A 77 25.99 5.75 4.23
CA GLY A 77 26.38 4.68 3.32
C GLY A 77 26.02 3.28 3.80
N ASN A 78 25.29 3.16 4.92
CA ASN A 78 24.83 1.88 5.47
C ASN A 78 23.41 1.58 5.04
N VAL A 79 23.11 0.32 4.75
CA VAL A 79 21.77 -0.11 4.38
C VAL A 79 21.10 -0.75 5.59
N GLY A 80 20.60 0.09 6.48
CA GLY A 80 19.79 -0.31 7.63
C GLY A 80 18.29 -0.34 7.29
N HIS A 81 17.45 -0.64 8.29
CA HIS A 81 16.00 -0.74 8.13
C HIS A 81 15.36 0.51 7.51
N GLY A 82 15.83 1.70 7.83
CA GLY A 82 15.33 2.97 7.25
C GLY A 82 15.56 3.03 5.75
N THR A 83 16.79 2.76 5.30
CA THR A 83 17.18 2.74 3.87
C THR A 83 16.42 1.65 3.11
N VAL A 84 16.34 0.43 3.68
CA VAL A 84 15.60 -0.69 3.07
C VAL A 84 14.12 -0.35 2.91
N ASN A 85 13.50 0.20 3.94
CA ASN A 85 12.08 0.57 3.87
C ASN A 85 11.83 1.64 2.80
N GLU A 86 12.69 2.64 2.69
CA GLU A 86 12.54 3.69 1.70
C GLU A 86 12.72 3.14 0.27
N ILE A 87 13.71 2.29 0.02
CA ILE A 87 13.88 1.58 -1.25
C ILE A 87 12.63 0.76 -1.58
N LYS A 88 12.16 -0.07 -0.65
CA LYS A 88 10.96 -0.91 -0.84
C LYS A 88 9.70 -0.08 -1.05
N MET A 89 9.60 1.11 -0.45
CA MET A 89 8.48 2.03 -0.68
C MET A 89 8.45 2.59 -2.11
N LEU A 90 9.61 2.93 -2.67
CA LEU A 90 9.73 3.42 -4.05
C LEU A 90 9.52 2.30 -5.08
N MET A 91 9.91 1.08 -4.72
CA MET A 91 9.74 -0.11 -5.57
C MET A 91 8.35 -0.73 -5.49
N ARG A 92 7.48 -0.23 -4.62
CA ARG A 92 6.07 -0.60 -4.71
C ARG A 92 5.61 -0.29 -6.12
N PRO A 93 4.93 -1.25 -6.80
CA PRO A 93 4.41 -0.98 -8.12
C PRO A 93 3.65 0.33 -8.03
N ASN A 94 4.01 1.28 -8.88
CA ASN A 94 3.20 2.48 -9.03
C ASN A 94 1.76 1.98 -9.15
N LEU A 95 0.82 2.63 -8.47
CA LEU A 95 -0.63 2.38 -8.61
C LEU A 95 -1.11 2.45 -10.08
N ASN A 96 -0.20 2.48 -11.01
CA ASN A 96 -0.33 2.41 -12.46
C ASN A 96 -0.31 0.97 -13.02
N THR A 97 0.19 -0.01 -12.26
CA THR A 97 0.05 -1.43 -12.60
C THR A 97 -1.33 -1.91 -12.18
N SER A 98 -1.89 -2.86 -12.92
CA SER A 98 -3.13 -3.49 -12.48
C SER A 98 -2.91 -4.07 -11.08
N LEU A 99 -3.92 -4.02 -10.23
CA LEU A 99 -3.81 -4.51 -8.86
C LEU A 99 -3.33 -5.98 -8.83
N ASN A 100 -3.68 -6.77 -9.86
CA ASN A 100 -3.22 -8.15 -10.04
C ASN A 100 -1.70 -8.25 -10.26
N GLU A 101 -1.09 -7.32 -11.00
CA GLU A 101 0.37 -7.28 -11.18
C GLU A 101 1.06 -6.83 -9.89
N ALA A 102 0.45 -5.89 -9.16
CA ALA A 102 0.95 -5.44 -7.86
C ALA A 102 0.92 -6.57 -6.82
N ILE A 103 -0.16 -7.35 -6.75
CA ILE A 103 -0.28 -8.50 -5.84
C ILE A 103 0.68 -9.62 -6.24
N LYS A 104 0.82 -9.94 -7.52
CA LYS A 104 1.77 -10.94 -8.01
C LYS A 104 3.23 -10.57 -7.72
N SER A 105 3.58 -9.28 -7.74
CA SER A 105 4.93 -8.83 -7.42
C SER A 105 5.26 -8.88 -5.92
N ILE A 106 4.24 -8.75 -5.05
CA ILE A 106 4.41 -8.80 -3.58
C ILE A 106 4.45 -10.24 -3.07
N SER A 107 3.73 -11.15 -3.71
CA SER A 107 3.60 -12.55 -3.28
C SER A 107 3.40 -13.49 -4.46
N PRO A 108 4.47 -13.84 -5.20
CA PRO A 108 4.39 -14.66 -6.40
C PRO A 108 3.80 -16.07 -6.17
N ASN A 109 3.77 -16.54 -4.92
CA ASN A 109 3.30 -17.87 -4.53
C ASN A 109 1.91 -17.87 -3.86
N LEU A 110 1.28 -16.72 -3.70
CA LEU A 110 -0.08 -16.68 -3.17
C LEU A 110 -1.07 -16.93 -4.30
N SER A 111 -1.72 -18.09 -4.27
CA SER A 111 -2.88 -18.31 -5.12
C SER A 111 -3.96 -17.30 -4.69
N THR A 112 -4.38 -16.45 -5.60
CA THR A 112 -5.36 -15.38 -5.40
C THR A 112 -6.74 -15.90 -4.95
N SER A 113 -6.92 -17.20 -4.83
CA SER A 113 -8.20 -17.85 -4.50
C SER A 113 -8.47 -18.04 -3.00
N VAL A 114 -7.53 -17.72 -2.09
CA VAL A 114 -7.65 -18.06 -0.66
C VAL A 114 -7.52 -16.86 0.28
N ILE A 115 -7.03 -15.71 -0.18
CA ILE A 115 -6.92 -14.52 0.67
C ILE A 115 -8.07 -13.58 0.32
N GLY A 116 -9.04 -13.48 1.21
CA GLY A 116 -10.09 -12.47 1.12
C GLY A 116 -9.48 -11.08 1.04
N HIS A 117 -10.00 -10.22 0.14
CA HIS A 117 -9.58 -8.84 0.07
C HIS A 117 -9.84 -8.16 1.41
N SER A 118 -8.91 -7.30 1.84
CA SER A 118 -9.11 -6.50 3.05
C SER A 118 -9.54 -5.09 2.67
N VAL A 119 -10.62 -4.63 3.27
CA VAL A 119 -11.11 -3.25 3.09
C VAL A 119 -11.15 -2.56 4.45
N CYS A 120 -10.60 -1.35 4.49
CA CYS A 120 -10.65 -0.52 5.68
C CYS A 120 -11.68 0.60 5.48
N PHE A 121 -12.53 0.79 6.48
CA PHE A 121 -13.57 1.81 6.46
C PHE A 121 -13.31 2.91 7.48
N ASP A 122 -13.57 4.15 7.09
CA ASP A 122 -13.70 5.30 7.97
C ASP A 122 -15.14 5.77 7.93
N ILE A 123 -15.87 5.47 9.02
CA ILE A 123 -17.26 5.86 9.20
C ILE A 123 -17.26 7.02 10.19
N PRO A 124 -17.66 8.24 9.78
CA PRO A 124 -17.60 9.40 10.64
C PRO A 124 -18.53 9.26 11.85
N ASN A 125 -18.15 9.93 12.92
CA ASN A 125 -18.98 10.04 14.11
C ASN A 125 -20.17 10.95 13.81
N GLU A 126 -21.36 10.38 13.89
CA GLU A 126 -22.63 11.11 13.79
C GLU A 126 -23.17 11.43 15.17
N GLN A 127 -24.06 12.45 15.24
CA GLN A 127 -24.79 12.76 16.48
C GLN A 127 -25.73 11.62 16.90
N ASP A 128 -26.17 10.82 15.90
CA ASP A 128 -26.97 9.62 16.15
C ASP A 128 -26.05 8.40 16.28
N TYR A 129 -25.78 8.04 17.52
CA TYR A 129 -24.96 6.89 17.88
C TYR A 129 -25.54 5.55 17.39
N ALA A 130 -26.86 5.41 17.39
CA ALA A 130 -27.54 4.20 16.94
C ALA A 130 -27.32 4.00 15.43
N ALA A 131 -27.54 5.02 14.62
CA ALA A 131 -27.30 4.98 13.19
C ALA A 131 -25.82 4.67 12.83
N GLN A 132 -24.89 5.13 13.66
CA GLN A 132 -23.48 4.80 13.49
C GLN A 132 -23.22 3.32 13.74
N ILE A 133 -23.76 2.73 14.83
CA ILE A 133 -23.64 1.31 15.12
C ILE A 133 -24.25 0.47 13.99
N ASP A 134 -25.46 0.83 13.54
CA ASP A 134 -26.12 0.13 12.45
C ASP A 134 -25.26 0.13 11.17
N THR A 135 -24.64 1.25 10.85
CA THR A 135 -23.73 1.35 9.70
C THR A 135 -22.52 0.43 9.84
N TYR A 136 -21.93 0.30 11.05
CA TYR A 136 -20.84 -0.63 11.30
C TYR A 136 -21.27 -2.09 11.13
N GLU A 137 -22.42 -2.48 11.67
CA GLU A 137 -22.92 -3.86 11.59
C GLU A 137 -23.32 -4.22 10.15
N ILE A 138 -23.98 -3.32 9.41
CA ILE A 138 -24.27 -3.49 7.99
C ILE A 138 -22.98 -3.67 7.20
N THR A 139 -21.97 -2.81 7.44
CA THR A 139 -20.67 -2.90 6.75
C THR A 139 -19.99 -4.26 7.00
N LYS A 140 -20.02 -4.77 8.23
CA LYS A 140 -19.47 -6.08 8.56
C LYS A 140 -20.22 -7.21 7.85
N SER A 141 -21.55 -7.17 7.86
CA SER A 141 -22.39 -8.19 7.22
C SER A 141 -22.13 -8.26 5.72
N VAL A 142 -22.20 -7.13 5.03
CA VAL A 142 -21.95 -7.04 3.58
C VAL A 142 -20.54 -7.51 3.22
N CYS A 143 -19.52 -7.16 4.02
CA CYS A 143 -18.16 -7.64 3.81
C CYS A 143 -18.04 -9.15 4.00
N LEU A 144 -18.68 -9.72 5.03
CA LEU A 144 -18.68 -11.16 5.29
C LEU A 144 -19.32 -11.95 4.14
N GLU A 145 -20.46 -11.49 3.63
CA GLU A 145 -21.16 -12.09 2.49
C GLU A 145 -20.32 -12.08 1.20
N ASN A 146 -19.44 -11.10 1.06
CA ASN A 146 -18.54 -10.95 -0.09
C ASN A 146 -17.15 -11.57 0.15
N ASN A 147 -16.91 -12.31 1.25
CA ASN A 147 -15.61 -12.87 1.64
C ASN A 147 -14.50 -11.80 1.77
N ILE A 148 -14.84 -10.64 2.33
CA ILE A 148 -13.94 -9.50 2.51
C ILE A 148 -13.67 -9.32 3.99
N ILE A 149 -12.39 -9.08 4.33
CA ILE A 149 -11.97 -8.76 5.70
C ILE A 149 -12.19 -7.26 5.92
N ALA A 150 -13.19 -6.92 6.74
CA ALA A 150 -13.46 -5.54 7.14
C ALA A 150 -12.57 -5.12 8.31
N SER A 151 -12.02 -3.91 8.24
CA SER A 151 -11.38 -3.20 9.34
C SER A 151 -11.89 -1.77 9.41
N PHE A 152 -11.77 -1.12 10.57
CA PHE A 152 -12.30 0.22 10.78
C PHE A 152 -11.21 1.14 11.31
N ALA A 153 -11.04 2.30 10.68
CA ALA A 153 -10.06 3.31 11.05
C ALA A 153 -10.58 4.30 12.09
N SER A 154 -11.90 4.35 12.28
CA SER A 154 -12.60 5.15 13.28
C SER A 154 -13.29 4.23 14.29
N GLU A 155 -13.41 4.69 15.52
CA GLU A 155 -14.15 3.99 16.59
C GLU A 155 -15.55 4.60 16.74
N VAL A 156 -16.53 3.76 17.03
CA VAL A 156 -17.91 4.21 17.33
C VAL A 156 -17.91 5.19 18.50
N GLY A 157 -18.60 6.30 18.34
CA GLY A 157 -18.73 7.35 19.38
C GLY A 157 -17.50 8.23 19.56
N LYS A 158 -16.44 8.06 18.75
CA LYS A 158 -15.24 8.88 18.85
C LYS A 158 -14.91 9.59 17.54
N THR A 159 -14.60 10.89 17.64
CA THR A 159 -14.06 11.65 16.50
C THR A 159 -12.59 11.34 16.33
N THR A 160 -12.21 10.67 15.24
CA THR A 160 -10.83 10.33 14.94
C THR A 160 -10.24 11.37 13.99
N LYS A 161 -9.07 11.94 14.37
CA LYS A 161 -8.35 12.89 13.51
C LYS A 161 -7.87 12.19 12.24
N GLU A 162 -7.92 12.86 11.10
CA GLU A 162 -7.48 12.31 9.80
C GLU A 162 -6.04 11.76 9.82
N GLU A 163 -5.14 12.40 10.57
CA GLU A 163 -3.76 11.92 10.75
C GLU A 163 -3.69 10.52 11.37
N ASN A 164 -4.55 10.23 12.33
CA ASN A 164 -4.62 8.92 12.98
C ASN A 164 -5.23 7.88 12.04
N ILE A 165 -6.24 8.26 11.26
CA ILE A 165 -6.82 7.42 10.21
C ILE A 165 -5.73 7.05 9.20
N ILE A 166 -4.98 8.02 8.69
CA ILE A 166 -3.88 7.80 7.74
C ILE A 166 -2.82 6.87 8.33
N LYS A 167 -2.39 7.10 9.58
CA LYS A 167 -1.42 6.23 10.26
C LYS A 167 -1.93 4.79 10.37
N TYR A 168 -3.19 4.61 10.77
CA TYR A 168 -3.81 3.29 10.90
C TYR A 168 -3.90 2.57 9.55
N VAL A 169 -4.46 3.22 8.52
CA VAL A 169 -4.59 2.67 7.16
C VAL A 169 -3.21 2.29 6.59
N ASN A 170 -2.22 3.16 6.77
CA ASN A 170 -0.85 2.90 6.29
C ASN A 170 -0.15 1.77 7.07
N LYS A 171 -0.55 1.50 8.31
CA LYS A 171 -0.05 0.37 9.11
C LYS A 171 -0.63 -0.95 8.63
N ILE A 172 -1.94 -1.03 8.42
CA ILE A 172 -2.61 -2.28 8.04
C ILE A 172 -2.57 -2.57 6.54
N GLN A 173 -2.36 -1.53 5.71
CA GLN A 173 -2.25 -1.61 4.24
C GLN A 173 -3.38 -2.42 3.58
N PRO A 174 -4.65 -2.02 3.74
CA PRO A 174 -5.76 -2.74 3.14
C PRO A 174 -5.71 -2.65 1.60
N THR A 175 -6.37 -3.57 0.93
CA THR A 175 -6.55 -3.55 -0.53
C THR A 175 -7.26 -2.27 -0.99
N LEU A 176 -8.28 -1.86 -0.24
CA LEU A 176 -9.05 -0.64 -0.49
C LEU A 176 -9.33 0.08 0.83
N PHE A 177 -9.22 1.39 0.84
CA PHE A 177 -9.70 2.26 1.91
C PHE A 177 -10.90 3.06 1.44
N VAL A 178 -11.99 3.02 2.19
CA VAL A 178 -13.24 3.74 1.92
C VAL A 178 -13.57 4.63 3.09
N SER A 179 -13.67 5.93 2.85
CA SER A 179 -14.12 6.91 3.86
C SER A 179 -15.48 7.49 3.46
N PHE A 180 -16.36 7.66 4.41
CA PHE A 180 -17.62 8.36 4.24
C PHE A 180 -17.52 9.74 4.89
N LYS A 181 -17.95 10.78 4.18
CA LYS A 181 -17.95 12.16 4.66
C LYS A 181 -19.32 12.79 4.40
N LYS A 182 -19.89 13.41 5.41
CA LYS A 182 -21.17 14.11 5.27
C LYS A 182 -21.06 15.29 4.32
N SER A 183 -22.01 15.40 3.42
CA SER A 183 -22.11 16.49 2.44
C SER A 183 -23.55 16.57 1.92
N ASP A 184 -23.96 17.76 1.51
CA ASP A 184 -25.25 17.96 0.86
C ASP A 184 -25.26 17.38 -0.57
N ASP A 185 -24.10 17.40 -1.24
CA ASP A 185 -23.91 16.82 -2.57
C ASP A 185 -23.40 15.38 -2.47
N THR A 186 -24.06 14.48 -3.21
CA THR A 186 -23.63 13.07 -3.31
C THR A 186 -22.59 12.90 -4.39
N SER A 187 -21.39 12.42 -4.01
CA SER A 187 -20.29 12.22 -4.95
C SER A 187 -19.27 11.21 -4.43
N LEU A 188 -18.52 10.61 -5.36
CA LEU A 188 -17.41 9.72 -5.06
C LEU A 188 -16.10 10.33 -5.54
N ALA A 189 -15.15 10.49 -4.62
CA ALA A 189 -13.83 11.04 -4.93
C ALA A 189 -12.75 9.96 -4.94
N TYR A 190 -11.82 10.10 -5.88
CA TYR A 190 -10.56 9.36 -5.95
C TYR A 190 -9.38 10.34 -5.96
N PHE A 191 -8.15 9.84 -5.70
CA PHE A 191 -6.97 10.70 -5.72
C PHE A 191 -6.66 11.22 -7.12
N LYS A 192 -6.63 12.54 -7.25
CA LYS A 192 -6.11 13.27 -8.41
C LYS A 192 -5.38 14.52 -7.92
N GLY A 193 -4.06 14.54 -8.09
CA GLY A 193 -3.20 15.70 -7.89
C GLY A 193 -2.96 16.47 -9.18
N SER A 194 -2.04 17.43 -9.13
CA SER A 194 -1.68 18.26 -10.31
C SER A 194 -0.93 17.45 -11.38
N PHE A 195 -0.14 16.46 -10.98
CA PHE A 195 0.73 15.69 -11.88
C PHE A 195 0.49 14.18 -11.87
N THR A 196 -0.25 13.69 -10.88
CA THR A 196 -0.48 12.26 -10.67
C THR A 196 -1.92 11.98 -10.32
N GLU A 197 -2.42 10.81 -10.73
CA GLU A 197 -3.75 10.32 -10.32
C GLU A 197 -3.70 8.82 -10.03
N SER A 198 -4.58 8.33 -9.15
CA SER A 198 -4.78 6.90 -8.93
C SER A 198 -5.57 6.31 -10.09
N ARG A 199 -4.91 5.55 -10.97
CA ARG A 199 -5.59 4.89 -12.11
C ARG A 199 -6.65 3.92 -11.64
N PHE A 200 -6.30 3.02 -10.71
CA PHE A 200 -7.25 2.06 -10.17
C PHE A 200 -8.40 2.74 -9.42
N GLY A 201 -8.09 3.76 -8.59
CA GLY A 201 -9.12 4.55 -7.91
C GLY A 201 -10.07 5.25 -8.91
N LYS A 202 -9.54 5.75 -10.03
CA LYS A 202 -10.31 6.36 -11.11
C LYS A 202 -11.21 5.35 -11.82
N GLU A 203 -10.68 4.17 -12.15
CA GLU A 203 -11.42 3.11 -12.81
C GLU A 203 -12.54 2.56 -11.92
N LEU A 204 -12.21 2.19 -10.68
CA LEU A 204 -13.16 1.70 -9.70
C LEU A 204 -14.25 2.76 -9.43
N SER A 205 -13.85 4.02 -9.23
CA SER A 205 -14.81 5.10 -9.03
C SER A 205 -15.73 5.30 -10.24
N SER A 206 -15.26 5.12 -11.48
CA SER A 206 -16.10 5.20 -12.66
C SER A 206 -17.19 4.13 -12.66
N LYS A 207 -16.80 2.86 -12.48
CA LYS A 207 -17.74 1.73 -12.43
C LYS A 207 -18.81 1.92 -11.34
N VAL A 208 -18.38 2.39 -10.16
CA VAL A 208 -19.28 2.62 -9.02
C VAL A 208 -20.20 3.81 -9.27
N THR A 209 -19.69 4.94 -9.77
CA THR A 209 -20.52 6.14 -10.02
C THR A 209 -21.52 5.93 -11.14
N ASP A 210 -21.18 5.14 -12.17
CA ASP A 210 -22.08 4.81 -13.27
C ASP A 210 -23.27 3.96 -12.78
N GLN A 211 -23.05 3.04 -11.83
CA GLN A 211 -24.11 2.22 -11.24
C GLN A 211 -24.97 3.00 -10.24
N LEU A 212 -24.34 3.83 -9.39
CA LEU A 212 -25.05 4.63 -8.37
C LEU A 212 -25.65 5.92 -8.93
N GLN A 213 -25.36 6.29 -10.17
CA GLN A 213 -25.79 7.56 -10.80
C GLN A 213 -25.38 8.78 -9.99
N ILE A 214 -24.16 8.77 -9.41
CA ILE A 214 -23.60 9.85 -8.61
C ILE A 214 -22.41 10.52 -9.30
N LYS A 215 -22.02 11.71 -8.85
CA LYS A 215 -20.91 12.47 -9.42
C LYS A 215 -19.55 11.87 -9.06
N LYS A 216 -18.68 11.68 -10.05
CA LYS A 216 -17.28 11.33 -9.86
C LYS A 216 -16.40 12.57 -9.73
N LEU A 217 -15.50 12.59 -8.76
CA LEU A 217 -14.59 13.71 -8.49
C LEU A 217 -13.13 13.24 -8.37
N GLY A 218 -12.23 13.90 -9.11
CA GLY A 218 -10.79 13.81 -8.86
C GLY A 218 -10.38 14.87 -7.82
N LYS A 219 -9.90 14.49 -6.65
CA LYS A 219 -9.51 15.42 -5.57
C LYS A 219 -8.16 15.06 -4.96
N ALA A 220 -7.38 16.09 -4.59
CA ALA A 220 -6.17 15.96 -3.78
C ALA A 220 -6.49 16.08 -2.28
N HIS A 221 -7.50 15.34 -1.80
CA HIS A 221 -7.89 15.33 -0.39
C HIS A 221 -6.79 14.67 0.46
N ASN A 222 -6.63 15.11 1.70
CA ASN A 222 -5.57 14.65 2.60
C ASN A 222 -5.58 13.12 2.80
N LEU A 223 -6.75 12.51 3.03
CA LEU A 223 -6.90 11.05 3.13
C LEU A 223 -6.50 10.34 1.84
N LEU A 224 -6.90 10.84 0.66
CA LEU A 224 -6.59 10.24 -0.63
C LEU A 224 -5.11 10.36 -1.00
N LYS A 225 -4.47 11.49 -0.62
CA LYS A 225 -3.07 11.77 -0.94
C LYS A 225 -2.09 10.99 -0.08
N ASN A 226 -2.37 10.86 1.22
CA ASN A 226 -1.41 10.39 2.20
C ASN A 226 -1.64 8.93 2.64
N THR A 227 -2.70 8.27 2.16
CA THR A 227 -2.87 6.82 2.32
C THR A 227 -2.15 6.07 1.21
N LYS A 228 -1.50 4.96 1.58
CA LYS A 228 -0.73 4.12 0.66
C LYS A 228 -1.61 3.12 -0.11
N SER A 229 -2.79 2.85 0.40
CA SER A 229 -3.80 2.00 -0.23
C SER A 229 -4.57 2.77 -1.29
N VAL A 230 -5.20 2.06 -2.23
CA VAL A 230 -6.24 2.66 -3.07
C VAL A 230 -7.32 3.23 -2.16
N SER A 231 -7.69 4.48 -2.37
CA SER A 231 -8.57 5.19 -1.44
C SER A 231 -9.69 5.88 -2.18
N LEU A 232 -10.89 5.75 -1.65
CA LEU A 232 -12.11 6.38 -2.13
C LEU A 232 -12.77 7.15 -0.99
N ILE A 233 -13.36 8.30 -1.29
CA ILE A 233 -14.18 9.06 -0.33
C ILE A 233 -15.57 9.27 -0.92
N PHE A 234 -16.57 8.76 -0.23
CA PHE A 234 -17.97 9.07 -0.48
C PHE A 234 -18.36 10.33 0.27
N PHE A 235 -18.83 11.33 -0.46
CA PHE A 235 -19.46 12.52 0.07
C PHE A 235 -20.97 12.39 -0.09
N GLY A 236 -21.73 12.65 0.95
CA GLY A 236 -23.19 12.57 0.92
C GLY A 236 -23.78 12.19 2.28
N ASN A 237 -25.08 12.00 2.30
CA ASN A 237 -25.79 11.48 3.46
C ASN A 237 -26.13 10.01 3.25
N PHE A 238 -25.19 9.13 3.59
CA PHE A 238 -25.28 7.68 3.38
C PHE A 238 -25.80 6.92 4.61
N TYR A 239 -26.12 7.60 5.70
CA TYR A 239 -26.52 6.98 6.99
C TYR A 239 -27.97 6.51 7.04
N GLN A 240 -28.70 6.56 5.94
CA GLN A 240 -29.95 5.81 5.81
C GLN A 240 -29.57 4.39 5.45
N ASN A 241 -29.91 3.43 6.31
CA ASN A 241 -29.43 2.04 6.33
C ASN A 241 -29.43 1.35 4.94
N ASP A 242 -30.47 1.56 4.13
CA ASP A 242 -30.58 0.94 2.80
C ASP A 242 -29.52 1.45 1.81
N LYS A 243 -29.11 2.71 1.91
CA LYS A 243 -28.12 3.32 0.99
C LYS A 243 -26.69 2.87 1.27
N VAL A 244 -26.33 2.62 2.53
CA VAL A 244 -24.99 2.11 2.86
C VAL A 244 -24.79 0.71 2.31
N SER A 245 -25.76 -0.17 2.48
CA SER A 245 -25.71 -1.54 1.95
C SER A 245 -25.55 -1.53 0.43
N GLU A 246 -26.39 -0.79 -0.28
CA GLU A 246 -26.34 -0.66 -1.74
C GLU A 246 -24.97 -0.16 -2.22
N VAL A 247 -24.45 0.90 -1.61
CA VAL A 247 -23.14 1.46 -1.97
C VAL A 247 -22.04 0.45 -1.74
N LEU A 248 -22.04 -0.24 -0.60
CA LEU A 248 -21.03 -1.23 -0.26
C LEU A 248 -21.09 -2.44 -1.20
N GLU A 249 -22.27 -2.98 -1.48
CA GLU A 249 -22.42 -4.10 -2.42
C GLU A 249 -21.85 -3.77 -3.80
N ILE A 250 -22.15 -2.58 -4.33
CA ILE A 250 -21.65 -2.13 -5.63
C ILE A 250 -20.11 -1.97 -5.58
N VAL A 251 -19.56 -1.36 -4.53
CA VAL A 251 -18.10 -1.17 -4.39
C VAL A 251 -17.39 -2.52 -4.31
N LEU A 252 -17.87 -3.42 -3.46
CA LEU A 252 -17.22 -4.71 -3.20
C LEU A 252 -17.35 -5.65 -4.40
N LYS A 253 -18.48 -5.64 -5.09
CA LYS A 253 -18.67 -6.37 -6.34
C LYS A 253 -17.68 -5.92 -7.40
N ASN A 254 -17.59 -4.60 -7.66
CA ASN A 254 -16.64 -4.07 -8.64
C ASN A 254 -15.17 -4.29 -8.23
N LEU A 255 -14.86 -4.25 -6.93
CA LEU A 255 -13.55 -4.62 -6.41
C LEU A 255 -13.23 -6.08 -6.75
N ASN A 256 -14.11 -7.02 -6.41
CA ASN A 256 -13.94 -8.46 -6.67
C ASN A 256 -13.82 -8.77 -8.17
N GLU A 257 -14.59 -8.10 -9.03
CA GLU A 257 -14.50 -8.26 -10.48
C GLU A 257 -13.16 -7.78 -11.05
N SER A 258 -12.58 -6.72 -10.45
CA SER A 258 -11.28 -6.19 -10.86
C SER A 258 -10.11 -7.11 -10.53
N PHE A 259 -10.31 -8.13 -9.69
CA PHE A 259 -9.31 -9.16 -9.36
C PHE A 259 -9.47 -10.46 -10.14
N LYS A 260 -10.59 -10.65 -10.84
CA LYS A 260 -10.84 -11.85 -11.65
C LYS A 260 -10.29 -11.77 -13.07
N ASN A 261 -9.97 -10.56 -13.51
CA ASN A 261 -9.38 -10.27 -14.83
C ASN A 261 -7.88 -9.97 -14.70
#